data_fd7c5236b758cff8cfea3bf7b27f8b2e
#
_entry.id   fd7c5236b758cff8cfea3bf7b27f8b2e
#
_cell.length_a   1.000
_cell.length_b   1.000
_cell.length_c   1.000
_cell.angle_alpha   90.00
_cell.angle_beta   90.00
_cell.angle_gamma   90.00
#
_symmetry.space_group_name_H-M   'P 1'
#
loop_
_entity.id
_entity.type
_entity.pdbx_description
1 polymer ?
#
loop_
_entity_poly.entity_id
_entity_poly.type
_entity_poly.pdbx_seq_one_letter_code
_entity_poly.pdbx_strand_id
1 'polypeptide(L)'
;MAQFVELFHPYDYIYRPLSGGTWSSANEKWRLTGTEIIKAMACANDAFYIGTRSGKKTRYAVLDIDAGSKYHNKPQLDRLLHALAKAGLTRSSLFRSSFSGGWHLYMFFEEQVNSLLIYRQLVNLLKLSDFEVAKGTLEVFPHPGVGAGSKGMGLRLPLQHGWAWLNKRDLDVEHERYEMTATKALEWFLDLLDSDANPIYALKQLASRIEELERRRAAARAHGVNDKPDNVVQIRKAINVPDESEFTHFVASVFGHIPSGMNAEDWGKGRTFHKDGLTGPSQRAEAIFCLSHYFFYGDPSRNLPPLGYGLEEERSFAIKEYLEARHNGYSVDITTGRADAVDQVD
;
A
#
# COMPACT_ATOMS: atom_id res chain seq x y z
N MET A 1 19.71 -16.91 1.44
CA MET A 1 18.45 -17.62 1.11
C MET A 1 17.33 -17.32 2.11
N ALA A 2 17.54 -17.44 3.42
CA ALA A 2 16.50 -17.12 4.41
C ALA A 2 15.95 -15.69 4.23
N GLN A 3 16.82 -14.69 4.13
CA GLN A 3 16.45 -13.28 3.90
C GLN A 3 15.57 -13.07 2.66
N PHE A 4 15.84 -13.78 1.55
CA PHE A 4 15.00 -13.71 0.35
C PHE A 4 13.60 -14.32 0.57
N VAL A 5 13.52 -15.44 1.28
CA VAL A 5 12.24 -16.07 1.61
C VAL A 5 11.43 -15.18 2.55
N GLU A 6 12.06 -14.52 3.50
CA GLU A 6 11.43 -13.59 4.45
C GLU A 6 10.87 -12.32 3.80
N LEU A 7 11.41 -11.91 2.65
CA LEU A 7 10.88 -10.75 1.90
C LEU A 7 9.49 -11.01 1.34
N PHE A 8 9.15 -12.27 1.07
CA PHE A 8 7.91 -12.63 0.39
C PHE A 8 7.05 -13.49 1.30
N HIS A 9 5.81 -13.10 1.48
CA HIS A 9 4.88 -13.83 2.36
C HIS A 9 4.63 -15.26 1.84
N PRO A 10 5.02 -16.34 2.59
CA PRO A 10 5.10 -17.68 2.03
C PRO A 10 3.77 -18.45 1.95
N TYR A 11 2.65 -17.87 2.41
CA TYR A 11 1.40 -18.63 2.59
C TYR A 11 0.29 -18.29 1.60
N ASP A 12 0.34 -17.13 0.95
CA ASP A 12 -0.68 -16.71 -0.01
C ASP A 12 0.00 -16.34 -1.33
N TYR A 13 -0.26 -17.14 -2.37
CA TYR A 13 0.42 -16.99 -3.63
C TYR A 13 -0.50 -17.11 -4.85
N ILE A 14 0.01 -16.60 -5.95
CA ILE A 14 -0.55 -16.73 -7.27
C ILE A 14 0.43 -17.49 -8.18
N TYR A 15 -0.08 -18.11 -9.21
CA TYR A 15 0.72 -18.80 -10.19
C TYR A 15 0.16 -18.58 -11.60
N ARG A 16 1.04 -18.70 -12.59
CA ARG A 16 0.70 -18.64 -14.03
C ARG A 16 1.55 -19.63 -14.79
N PRO A 17 0.99 -20.43 -15.73
CA PRO A 17 1.81 -21.31 -16.57
C PRO A 17 2.89 -20.53 -17.32
N LEU A 18 4.09 -21.13 -17.47
CA LEU A 18 5.18 -20.53 -18.26
C LEU A 18 4.79 -20.40 -19.74
N SER A 19 3.95 -21.30 -20.23
CA SER A 19 3.39 -21.25 -21.61
C SER A 19 2.43 -20.09 -21.86
N GLY A 20 2.10 -19.30 -20.84
CA GLY A 20 1.15 -18.17 -20.94
C GLY A 20 -0.17 -18.43 -20.20
N GLY A 21 -1.12 -17.53 -20.35
CA GLY A 21 -2.42 -17.60 -19.67
C GLY A 21 -2.59 -16.57 -18.57
N THR A 22 -3.63 -16.72 -17.77
CA THR A 22 -3.98 -15.80 -16.68
C THR A 22 -3.38 -16.22 -15.34
N TRP A 23 -3.17 -15.26 -14.46
CA TRP A 23 -2.80 -15.54 -13.09
C TRP A 23 -3.96 -16.16 -12.32
N SER A 24 -3.68 -17.24 -11.61
CA SER A 24 -4.62 -17.95 -10.74
C SER A 24 -4.17 -17.85 -9.28
N SER A 25 -5.13 -17.79 -8.36
CA SER A 25 -4.84 -17.91 -6.94
C SER A 25 -4.68 -19.37 -6.56
N ALA A 26 -3.66 -19.68 -5.78
CA ALA A 26 -3.57 -21.00 -5.16
C ALA A 26 -4.71 -21.16 -4.13
N ASN A 27 -5.21 -22.37 -4.00
CA ASN A 27 -6.18 -22.67 -2.96
C ASN A 27 -5.46 -22.88 -1.61
N GLU A 28 -6.22 -22.86 -0.51
CA GLU A 28 -5.69 -22.97 0.85
C GLU A 28 -4.94 -24.28 1.15
N LYS A 29 -5.12 -25.30 0.32
CA LYS A 29 -4.41 -26.60 0.44
C LYS A 29 -2.96 -26.52 -0.08
N TRP A 30 -2.66 -25.55 -0.94
CA TRP A 30 -1.37 -25.39 -1.57
C TRP A 30 -0.69 -24.14 -1.00
N ARG A 31 0.06 -24.32 0.07
CA ARG A 31 0.83 -23.24 0.69
C ARG A 31 2.17 -23.11 -0.04
N LEU A 32 2.55 -21.88 -0.33
CA LEU A 32 3.89 -21.59 -0.82
C LEU A 32 4.90 -21.84 0.32
N THR A 33 5.87 -22.69 0.06
CA THR A 33 6.96 -22.96 1.00
C THR A 33 8.23 -22.21 0.59
N GLY A 34 9.16 -22.03 1.52
CA GLY A 34 10.48 -21.46 1.21
C GLY A 34 11.21 -22.24 0.11
N THR A 35 11.03 -23.57 0.05
CA THR A 35 11.60 -24.40 -1.00
C THR A 35 11.05 -24.06 -2.39
N GLU A 36 9.76 -23.79 -2.50
CA GLU A 36 9.15 -23.40 -3.78
C GLU A 36 9.53 -21.98 -4.21
N ILE A 37 9.67 -21.05 -3.27
CA ILE A 37 10.23 -19.73 -3.53
C ILE A 37 11.66 -19.85 -4.10
N ILE A 38 12.49 -20.68 -3.48
CA ILE A 38 13.87 -20.91 -3.93
C ILE A 38 13.89 -21.59 -5.30
N LYS A 39 13.05 -22.58 -5.55
CA LYS A 39 12.93 -23.23 -6.87
C LYS A 39 12.51 -22.23 -7.95
N ALA A 40 11.55 -21.37 -7.66
CA ALA A 40 11.10 -20.35 -8.60
C ALA A 40 12.23 -19.35 -8.92
N MET A 41 12.92 -18.84 -7.91
CA MET A 41 14.06 -17.94 -8.04
C MET A 41 15.24 -18.59 -8.79
N ALA A 42 15.47 -19.88 -8.55
CA ALA A 42 16.51 -20.66 -9.24
C ALA A 42 16.15 -21.00 -10.68
N CYS A 43 14.97 -20.64 -11.19
CA CYS A 43 14.41 -21.10 -12.46
C CYS A 43 14.32 -22.62 -12.58
N ALA A 44 14.15 -23.29 -11.45
CA ALA A 44 14.00 -24.75 -11.36
C ALA A 44 12.53 -25.19 -11.38
N ASN A 45 11.60 -24.27 -11.60
CA ASN A 45 10.19 -24.53 -11.81
C ASN A 45 9.89 -24.35 -13.30
N ASP A 46 9.74 -25.44 -14.02
CA ASP A 46 9.53 -25.47 -15.47
C ASP A 46 8.05 -25.38 -15.87
N ALA A 47 7.14 -25.33 -14.90
CA ALA A 47 5.71 -25.32 -15.15
C ALA A 47 5.07 -23.93 -14.98
N PHE A 48 5.46 -23.19 -13.93
CA PHE A 48 4.75 -22.01 -13.52
C PHE A 48 5.68 -20.87 -13.09
N TYR A 49 5.26 -19.65 -13.39
CA TYR A 49 5.66 -18.48 -12.63
C TYR A 49 4.92 -18.48 -11.29
N ILE A 50 5.63 -18.10 -10.25
CA ILE A 50 5.09 -17.91 -8.90
C ILE A 50 5.07 -16.41 -8.57
N GLY A 51 4.00 -15.96 -7.94
CA GLY A 51 3.90 -14.63 -7.36
C GLY A 51 3.35 -14.73 -5.95
N THR A 52 3.59 -13.70 -5.13
CA THR A 52 3.11 -13.65 -3.75
C THR A 52 2.25 -12.43 -3.52
N ARG A 53 1.34 -12.52 -2.56
CA ARG A 53 0.66 -11.36 -1.98
C ARG A 53 1.47 -10.85 -0.79
N SER A 54 1.39 -9.56 -0.56
CA SER A 54 2.07 -8.95 0.58
C SER A 54 1.39 -9.29 1.89
N GLY A 55 2.19 -9.43 2.94
CA GLY A 55 1.73 -9.43 4.32
C GLY A 55 1.34 -8.02 4.81
N LYS A 56 1.10 -7.90 6.12
CA LYS A 56 0.82 -6.59 6.77
C LYS A 56 2.02 -5.63 6.67
N LYS A 57 3.24 -6.15 6.66
CA LYS A 57 4.52 -5.40 6.57
C LYS A 57 5.33 -5.89 5.38
N THR A 58 6.16 -5.00 4.83
CA THR A 58 7.04 -5.27 3.69
C THR A 58 8.33 -4.47 3.81
N ARG A 59 9.42 -4.93 3.18
CA ARG A 59 10.67 -4.18 3.00
C ARG A 59 10.84 -3.63 1.57
N TYR A 60 9.80 -3.71 0.74
CA TYR A 60 9.85 -3.21 -0.64
C TYR A 60 8.53 -2.63 -1.10
N ALA A 61 8.61 -1.77 -2.09
CA ALA A 61 7.50 -1.42 -2.96
C ALA A 61 7.93 -1.57 -4.42
N VAL A 62 6.97 -1.83 -5.30
CA VAL A 62 7.22 -2.01 -6.73
C VAL A 62 6.20 -1.23 -7.53
N LEU A 63 6.69 -0.51 -8.55
CA LEU A 63 5.86 -0.05 -9.64
C LEU A 63 5.99 -1.06 -10.78
N ASP A 64 4.90 -1.74 -11.09
CA ASP A 64 4.81 -2.67 -12.22
C ASP A 64 4.31 -1.90 -13.45
N ILE A 65 5.17 -1.83 -14.47
CA ILE A 65 4.95 -1.07 -15.71
C ILE A 65 4.79 -2.08 -16.83
N ASP A 66 3.55 -2.28 -17.26
CA ASP A 66 3.28 -3.27 -18.29
C ASP A 66 3.89 -2.92 -19.65
N ALA A 67 4.41 -3.92 -20.33
CA ALA A 67 4.94 -3.78 -21.67
C ALA A 67 3.87 -3.23 -22.63
N GLY A 68 4.23 -2.22 -23.41
CA GLY A 68 3.34 -1.56 -24.36
C GLY A 68 2.37 -0.56 -23.73
N SER A 69 2.41 -0.37 -22.40
CA SER A 69 1.65 0.72 -21.77
C SER A 69 2.24 2.08 -22.12
N LYS A 70 1.44 3.14 -21.97
CA LYS A 70 1.91 4.52 -22.21
C LYS A 70 3.08 4.93 -21.30
N TYR A 71 3.33 4.20 -20.22
CA TYR A 71 4.43 4.46 -19.29
C TYR A 71 5.68 3.63 -19.59
N HIS A 72 5.59 2.65 -20.51
CA HIS A 72 6.70 1.77 -20.85
C HIS A 72 7.65 2.41 -21.90
N ASN A 73 8.23 3.54 -21.53
CA ASN A 73 9.24 4.27 -22.32
C ASN A 73 10.11 5.15 -21.43
N LYS A 74 11.29 5.52 -21.93
CA LYS A 74 12.30 6.27 -21.17
C LYS A 74 11.78 7.61 -20.62
N PRO A 75 11.10 8.49 -21.41
CA PRO A 75 10.61 9.74 -20.87
C PRO A 75 9.63 9.59 -19.71
N GLN A 76 8.76 8.58 -19.75
CA GLN A 76 7.81 8.32 -18.67
C GLN A 76 8.50 7.71 -17.44
N LEU A 77 9.48 6.85 -17.64
CA LEU A 77 10.31 6.36 -16.53
C LEU A 77 11.03 7.53 -15.83
N ASP A 78 11.60 8.47 -16.59
CA ASP A 78 12.26 9.64 -16.00
C ASP A 78 11.28 10.51 -15.20
N ARG A 79 10.05 10.68 -15.69
CA ARG A 79 9.00 11.37 -14.93
C ARG A 79 8.65 10.66 -13.64
N LEU A 80 8.54 9.31 -13.65
CA LEU A 80 8.31 8.49 -12.46
C LEU A 80 9.45 8.65 -11.46
N LEU A 81 10.68 8.47 -11.90
CA LEU A 81 11.87 8.61 -11.05
C LEU A 81 11.96 10.03 -10.45
N HIS A 82 11.65 11.06 -11.22
CA HIS A 82 11.62 12.43 -10.74
C HIS A 82 10.54 12.68 -9.68
N ALA A 83 9.33 12.12 -9.88
CA ALA A 83 8.25 12.22 -8.89
C ALA A 83 8.61 11.52 -7.57
N LEU A 84 9.19 10.32 -7.66
CA LEU A 84 9.67 9.56 -6.51
C LEU A 84 10.81 10.31 -5.78
N ALA A 85 11.81 10.80 -6.52
CA ALA A 85 12.92 11.52 -5.93
C ALA A 85 12.50 12.81 -5.21
N LYS A 86 11.55 13.56 -5.79
CA LYS A 86 10.96 14.74 -5.11
C LYS A 86 10.18 14.39 -3.84
N ALA A 87 9.76 13.16 -3.71
CA ALA A 87 9.09 12.65 -2.51
C ALA A 87 10.06 11.95 -1.53
N GLY A 88 11.38 12.04 -1.76
CA GLY A 88 12.40 11.45 -0.90
C GLY A 88 12.74 9.99 -1.22
N LEU A 89 12.06 9.35 -2.15
CA LEU A 89 12.37 7.99 -2.62
C LEU A 89 13.39 8.06 -3.75
N THR A 90 14.66 8.24 -3.39
CA THR A 90 15.76 8.48 -4.35
C THR A 90 16.43 7.21 -4.82
N ARG A 91 16.24 6.11 -4.10
CA ARG A 91 16.87 4.82 -4.38
C ARG A 91 15.86 3.85 -4.96
N SER A 92 16.16 3.32 -6.13
CA SER A 92 15.30 2.37 -6.82
C SER A 92 16.10 1.56 -7.83
N SER A 93 15.69 0.33 -8.10
CA SER A 93 16.34 -0.57 -9.05
C SER A 93 15.34 -1.00 -10.10
N LEU A 94 15.74 -0.99 -11.37
CA LEU A 94 14.88 -1.31 -12.50
C LEU A 94 15.18 -2.71 -13.02
N PHE A 95 14.13 -3.47 -13.28
CA PHE A 95 14.22 -4.83 -13.81
C PHE A 95 13.21 -5.08 -14.92
N ARG A 96 13.59 -5.91 -15.88
CA ARG A 96 12.61 -6.56 -16.73
C ARG A 96 11.95 -7.69 -15.94
N SER A 97 10.63 -7.68 -15.87
CA SER A 97 9.87 -8.62 -15.01
C SER A 97 9.83 -10.03 -15.58
N SER A 98 9.88 -10.18 -16.90
CA SER A 98 9.85 -11.46 -17.64
C SER A 98 10.11 -11.24 -19.12
N PHE A 99 10.06 -12.32 -19.91
CA PHE A 99 10.14 -12.27 -21.37
C PHE A 99 9.06 -11.43 -22.06
N SER A 100 7.98 -11.07 -21.34
CA SER A 100 6.98 -10.13 -21.89
C SER A 100 7.49 -8.69 -22.01
N GLY A 101 8.62 -8.37 -21.39
CA GLY A 101 9.27 -7.05 -21.47
C GLY A 101 8.79 -6.01 -20.48
N GLY A 102 7.76 -6.29 -19.67
CA GLY A 102 7.30 -5.34 -18.64
C GLY A 102 8.39 -5.05 -17.59
N TRP A 103 8.28 -3.92 -16.93
CA TRP A 103 9.29 -3.46 -15.97
C TRP A 103 8.77 -3.50 -14.55
N HIS A 104 9.63 -3.93 -13.62
CA HIS A 104 9.46 -3.75 -12.19
C HIS A 104 10.47 -2.72 -11.68
N LEU A 105 9.99 -1.59 -11.19
CA LEU A 105 10.80 -0.58 -10.50
C LEU A 105 10.68 -0.81 -9.00
N TYR A 106 11.71 -1.41 -8.40
CA TYR A 106 11.76 -1.71 -6.97
C TYR A 106 12.29 -0.52 -6.17
N MET A 107 11.66 -0.27 -5.04
CA MET A 107 12.15 0.58 -3.97
C MET A 107 12.26 -0.29 -2.71
N PHE A 108 13.46 -0.46 -2.20
CA PHE A 108 13.69 -1.18 -0.95
C PHE A 108 13.69 -0.20 0.23
N PHE A 109 13.40 -0.72 1.42
CA PHE A 109 13.39 0.04 2.67
C PHE A 109 14.33 -0.61 3.69
N GLU A 110 15.04 0.21 4.48
CA GLU A 110 15.95 -0.26 5.52
C GLU A 110 15.22 -1.13 6.56
N GLU A 111 13.96 -0.79 6.85
CA GLU A 111 13.11 -1.48 7.81
C GLU A 111 11.79 -1.95 7.17
N GLN A 112 11.06 -2.79 7.90
CA GLN A 112 9.73 -3.19 7.50
C GLN A 112 8.75 -2.02 7.66
N VAL A 113 7.97 -1.74 6.62
CA VAL A 113 6.96 -0.69 6.56
C VAL A 113 5.56 -1.30 6.43
N ASN A 114 4.54 -0.59 6.86
CA ASN A 114 3.16 -1.04 6.70
C ASN A 114 2.77 -1.07 5.21
N SER A 115 2.35 -2.26 4.73
CA SER A 115 2.05 -2.49 3.31
C SER A 115 0.90 -1.63 2.77
N LEU A 116 -0.15 -1.42 3.58
CA LEU A 116 -1.29 -0.61 3.17
C LEU A 116 -0.93 0.88 3.13
N LEU A 117 -0.13 1.33 4.08
CA LEU A 117 0.32 2.72 4.15
C LEU A 117 1.17 3.08 2.93
N ILE A 118 2.22 2.29 2.66
CA ILE A 118 3.11 2.58 1.50
C ILE A 118 2.34 2.48 0.18
N TYR A 119 1.42 1.53 0.03
CA TYR A 119 0.55 1.43 -1.13
C TYR A 119 -0.26 2.72 -1.34
N ARG A 120 -0.98 3.17 -0.30
CA ARG A 120 -1.80 4.38 -0.37
C ARG A 120 -0.98 5.63 -0.68
N GLN A 121 0.17 5.78 -0.03
CA GLN A 121 1.07 6.91 -0.26
C GLN A 121 1.59 6.93 -1.69
N LEU A 122 2.05 5.81 -2.23
CA LEU A 122 2.52 5.73 -3.61
C LEU A 122 1.40 6.00 -4.63
N VAL A 123 0.23 5.40 -4.43
CA VAL A 123 -0.93 5.66 -5.30
C VAL A 123 -1.32 7.15 -5.27
N ASN A 124 -1.33 7.79 -4.11
CA ASN A 124 -1.63 9.20 -3.98
C ASN A 124 -0.55 10.08 -4.64
N LEU A 125 0.72 9.81 -4.37
CA LEU A 125 1.83 10.53 -5.03
C LEU A 125 1.72 10.46 -6.56
N LEU A 126 1.52 9.27 -7.10
CA LEU A 126 1.42 9.05 -8.53
C LEU A 126 0.22 9.79 -9.13
N LYS A 127 -0.97 9.66 -8.54
CA LYS A 127 -2.17 10.41 -8.97
C LYS A 127 -1.99 11.92 -8.88
N LEU A 128 -1.34 12.41 -7.84
CA LEU A 128 -1.02 13.84 -7.68
C LEU A 128 0.08 14.33 -8.62
N SER A 129 0.85 13.43 -9.20
CA SER A 129 1.87 13.69 -10.22
C SER A 129 1.39 13.37 -11.64
N ASP A 130 0.07 13.24 -11.84
CA ASP A 130 -0.61 13.01 -13.12
C ASP A 130 -0.25 11.68 -13.79
N PHE A 131 -0.09 10.63 -12.96
CA PHE A 131 -0.02 9.26 -13.44
C PHE A 131 -1.37 8.56 -13.21
N GLU A 132 -1.78 7.78 -14.20
CA GLU A 132 -2.92 6.87 -14.06
C GLU A 132 -2.42 5.54 -13.49
N VAL A 133 -2.88 5.21 -12.30
CA VAL A 133 -2.60 3.92 -11.67
C VAL A 133 -3.75 2.99 -12.01
N ALA A 134 -3.50 2.05 -12.90
CA ALA A 134 -4.50 1.11 -13.39
C ALA A 134 -3.85 -0.21 -13.84
N LYS A 135 -4.64 -1.28 -13.76
CA LYS A 135 -4.25 -2.61 -14.20
C LYS A 135 -3.88 -2.61 -15.69
N GLY A 136 -2.80 -3.28 -16.03
CA GLY A 136 -2.31 -3.37 -17.40
C GLY A 136 -1.58 -2.11 -17.90
N THR A 137 -1.29 -1.15 -17.01
CA THR A 137 -0.56 0.07 -17.35
C THR A 137 0.54 0.39 -16.37
N LEU A 138 0.17 0.81 -15.16
CA LEU A 138 1.06 1.11 -14.04
C LEU A 138 0.36 0.65 -12.77
N GLU A 139 0.89 -0.37 -12.15
CA GLU A 139 0.35 -0.93 -10.91
C GLU A 139 1.33 -0.70 -9.75
N VAL A 140 0.79 -0.59 -8.55
CA VAL A 140 1.58 -0.36 -7.33
C VAL A 140 1.49 -1.58 -6.43
N PHE A 141 2.65 -2.09 -6.01
CA PHE A 141 2.77 -3.17 -5.03
C PHE A 141 3.61 -2.72 -3.82
N PRO A 142 3.34 -3.24 -2.61
CA PRO A 142 2.30 -4.23 -2.30
C PRO A 142 0.91 -3.69 -2.62
N HIS A 143 0.03 -4.56 -3.15
CA HIS A 143 -1.37 -4.21 -3.39
C HIS A 143 -2.24 -4.99 -2.38
N PRO A 144 -2.37 -4.50 -1.15
CA PRO A 144 -3.14 -5.19 -0.13
C PRO A 144 -4.63 -5.19 -0.50
N GLY A 145 -5.36 -6.19 -0.03
CA GLY A 145 -6.80 -6.21 -0.20
C GLY A 145 -7.45 -5.00 0.48
N VAL A 146 -8.41 -4.39 -0.21
CA VAL A 146 -9.21 -3.30 0.34
C VAL A 146 -10.60 -3.85 0.65
N GLY A 147 -10.97 -3.88 1.93
CA GLY A 147 -12.24 -4.41 2.43
C GLY A 147 -12.16 -5.84 2.96
N ALA A 148 -13.20 -6.23 3.72
CA ALA A 148 -13.28 -7.54 4.35
C ALA A 148 -13.23 -8.67 3.33
N GLY A 149 -12.30 -9.62 3.52
CA GLY A 149 -12.16 -10.80 2.65
C GLY A 149 -11.38 -10.57 1.36
N SER A 150 -10.94 -9.34 1.04
CA SER A 150 -10.11 -9.09 -0.13
C SER A 150 -8.66 -9.52 0.12
N LYS A 151 -8.16 -10.43 -0.73
CA LYS A 151 -6.78 -10.93 -0.64
C LYS A 151 -5.74 -10.01 -1.31
N GLY A 152 -6.15 -8.92 -1.94
CA GLY A 152 -5.28 -8.06 -2.71
C GLY A 152 -4.75 -8.71 -3.99
N MET A 153 -3.84 -8.03 -4.66
CA MET A 153 -3.17 -8.53 -5.87
C MET A 153 -1.79 -9.09 -5.51
N GLY A 154 -1.38 -10.12 -6.24
CA GLY A 154 -0.05 -10.71 -6.06
C GLY A 154 0.92 -10.18 -7.10
N LEU A 155 2.18 -10.01 -6.69
CA LEU A 155 3.31 -9.65 -7.53
C LEU A 155 4.10 -10.92 -7.86
N ARG A 156 4.57 -11.06 -9.10
CA ARG A 156 5.52 -12.09 -9.48
C ARG A 156 6.78 -11.99 -8.63
N LEU A 157 7.28 -13.12 -8.14
CA LEU A 157 8.59 -13.20 -7.49
C LEU A 157 9.70 -12.77 -8.46
N PRO A 158 10.71 -12.04 -7.99
CA PRO A 158 11.87 -11.71 -8.80
C PRO A 158 12.72 -12.96 -9.14
N LEU A 159 13.68 -12.77 -10.02
CA LEU A 159 14.71 -13.74 -10.41
C LEU A 159 14.18 -15.00 -11.12
N GLN A 160 12.94 -15.03 -11.58
CA GLN A 160 12.39 -16.11 -12.37
C GLN A 160 12.76 -15.97 -13.86
N HIS A 161 12.28 -16.89 -14.69
CA HIS A 161 12.50 -16.89 -16.14
C HIS A 161 12.18 -15.53 -16.78
N GLY A 162 13.11 -15.04 -17.61
CA GLY A 162 13.00 -13.77 -18.31
C GLY A 162 13.25 -12.52 -17.49
N TRP A 163 13.66 -12.68 -16.22
CA TRP A 163 14.12 -11.55 -15.41
C TRP A 163 15.46 -11.02 -15.93
N ALA A 164 15.65 -9.68 -15.86
CA ALA A 164 16.93 -9.04 -16.18
C ALA A 164 17.10 -7.76 -15.38
N TRP A 165 18.34 -7.38 -15.11
CA TRP A 165 18.72 -6.09 -14.57
C TRP A 165 18.79 -5.07 -15.70
N LEU A 166 18.14 -3.94 -15.54
CA LEU A 166 18.11 -2.87 -16.54
C LEU A 166 18.79 -1.61 -16.04
N ASN A 167 19.55 -0.98 -16.91
CA ASN A 167 20.08 0.35 -16.67
C ASN A 167 18.96 1.40 -16.80
N LYS A 168 18.76 2.21 -15.77
CA LYS A 168 17.73 3.26 -15.78
C LYS A 168 18.01 4.40 -16.76
N ARG A 169 19.25 4.57 -17.26
CA ARG A 169 19.64 5.69 -18.15
C ARG A 169 19.24 5.44 -19.61
N ASP A 170 19.51 4.26 -20.10
CA ASP A 170 19.35 3.88 -21.50
C ASP A 170 18.36 2.71 -21.71
N LEU A 171 17.96 2.03 -20.63
CA LEU A 171 17.10 0.86 -20.61
C LEU A 171 17.78 -0.42 -21.15
N ASP A 172 19.08 -0.36 -21.35
CA ASP A 172 19.83 -1.53 -21.77
C ASP A 172 19.82 -2.61 -20.69
N VAL A 173 19.89 -3.87 -21.13
CA VAL A 173 20.04 -5.02 -20.26
C VAL A 173 21.46 -5.07 -19.75
N GLU A 174 21.66 -4.84 -18.46
CA GLU A 174 22.99 -4.97 -17.83
C GLU A 174 23.33 -6.44 -17.62
N HIS A 175 22.35 -7.23 -17.17
CA HIS A 175 22.54 -8.66 -16.91
C HIS A 175 21.24 -9.43 -17.13
N GLU A 176 21.35 -10.53 -17.83
CA GLU A 176 20.28 -11.50 -17.99
C GLU A 176 20.30 -12.54 -16.88
N ARG A 177 19.13 -12.85 -16.32
CA ARG A 177 19.02 -13.87 -15.26
C ARG A 177 19.59 -15.23 -15.66
N TYR A 178 19.40 -15.65 -16.91
CA TYR A 178 19.87 -16.96 -17.40
C TYR A 178 21.39 -17.03 -17.58
N GLU A 179 22.10 -15.91 -17.60
CA GLU A 179 23.57 -15.85 -17.68
C GLU A 179 24.24 -16.01 -16.31
N MET A 180 23.43 -16.08 -15.25
CA MET A 180 23.89 -16.17 -13.88
C MET A 180 23.52 -17.48 -13.22
N THR A 181 24.38 -17.95 -12.30
CA THR A 181 23.97 -18.96 -11.34
C THR A 181 22.88 -18.42 -10.42
N ALA A 182 22.04 -19.28 -9.87
CA ALA A 182 21.01 -18.89 -8.91
C ALA A 182 21.60 -18.17 -7.69
N THR A 183 22.75 -18.63 -7.21
CA THR A 183 23.46 -18.02 -6.07
C THR A 183 23.88 -16.59 -6.37
N LYS A 184 24.54 -16.37 -7.53
CA LYS A 184 25.00 -15.03 -7.92
C LYS A 184 23.84 -14.05 -8.13
N ALA A 185 22.77 -14.50 -8.78
CA ALA A 185 21.57 -13.69 -8.99
C ALA A 185 20.92 -13.30 -7.65
N LEU A 186 20.88 -14.25 -6.70
CA LEU A 186 20.37 -14.00 -5.35
C LEU A 186 21.24 -13.00 -4.58
N GLU A 187 22.55 -13.17 -4.59
CA GLU A 187 23.51 -12.25 -3.94
C GLU A 187 23.30 -10.84 -4.47
N TRP A 188 23.30 -10.63 -5.77
CA TRP A 188 23.11 -9.32 -6.38
C TRP A 188 21.75 -8.69 -6.05
N PHE A 189 20.69 -9.49 -5.98
CA PHE A 189 19.38 -8.97 -5.57
C PHE A 189 19.36 -8.56 -4.10
N LEU A 190 19.99 -9.33 -3.23
CA LEU A 190 20.07 -9.02 -1.80
C LEU A 190 21.02 -7.86 -1.50
N ASP A 191 22.10 -7.71 -2.26
CA ASP A 191 22.98 -6.55 -2.15
C ASP A 191 22.22 -5.23 -2.39
N LEU A 192 21.26 -5.21 -3.31
CA LEU A 192 20.40 -4.05 -3.52
C LEU A 192 19.49 -3.75 -2.33
N LEU A 193 19.03 -4.78 -1.62
CA LEU A 193 18.23 -4.61 -0.41
C LEU A 193 19.01 -3.95 0.72
N ASP A 194 20.32 -4.17 0.78
CA ASP A 194 21.18 -3.65 1.83
C ASP A 194 21.88 -2.33 1.41
N SER A 195 22.30 -2.20 0.14
CA SER A 195 23.04 -1.03 -0.36
C SER A 195 22.15 0.08 -0.90
N ASP A 196 20.97 -0.26 -1.45
CA ASP A 196 20.08 0.66 -2.18
C ASP A 196 18.72 0.84 -1.50
N ALA A 197 18.64 0.55 -0.20
CA ALA A 197 17.43 0.73 0.58
C ALA A 197 17.19 2.21 0.90
N ASN A 198 15.95 2.66 0.76
CA ASN A 198 15.53 3.98 1.20
C ASN A 198 15.42 4.00 2.73
N PRO A 199 15.96 5.03 3.38
CA PRO A 199 15.90 5.15 4.83
C PRO A 199 14.48 5.42 5.30
N ILE A 200 14.18 5.06 6.54
CA ILE A 200 12.83 5.20 7.09
C ILE A 200 12.31 6.65 7.05
N TYR A 201 13.19 7.64 7.18
CA TYR A 201 12.78 9.04 7.07
C TYR A 201 12.26 9.43 5.67
N ALA A 202 12.59 8.67 4.62
CA ALA A 202 12.03 8.90 3.28
C ALA A 202 10.51 8.76 3.26
N LEU A 203 9.93 7.95 4.13
CA LEU A 203 8.46 7.85 4.27
C LEU A 203 7.83 9.12 4.84
N LYS A 204 8.53 9.82 5.73
CA LYS A 204 8.09 11.13 6.23
C LYS A 204 8.16 12.18 5.12
N GLN A 205 9.22 12.16 4.31
CA GLN A 205 9.34 13.03 3.14
C GLN A 205 8.25 12.74 2.10
N LEU A 206 7.92 11.48 1.86
CA LEU A 206 6.84 11.04 0.99
C LEU A 206 5.49 11.60 1.47
N ALA A 207 5.17 11.47 2.75
CA ALA A 207 3.96 12.01 3.34
C ALA A 207 3.89 13.54 3.19
N SER A 208 4.95 14.26 3.56
CA SER A 208 5.02 15.72 3.44
C SER A 208 4.88 16.20 1.98
N ARG A 209 5.43 15.45 1.03
CA ARG A 209 5.30 15.76 -0.40
C ARG A 209 3.87 15.58 -0.90
N ILE A 210 3.19 14.54 -0.46
CA ILE A 210 1.78 14.32 -0.78
C ILE A 210 0.93 15.48 -0.26
N GLU A 211 1.09 15.88 0.99
CA GLU A 211 0.39 17.02 1.58
C GLU A 211 0.66 18.33 0.83
N GLU A 212 1.90 18.56 0.40
CA GLU A 212 2.26 19.72 -0.40
C GLU A 212 1.52 19.73 -1.74
N LEU A 213 1.51 18.61 -2.45
CA LEU A 213 0.82 18.48 -3.74
C LEU A 213 -0.70 18.64 -3.60
N GLU A 214 -1.30 18.09 -2.56
CA GLU A 214 -2.73 18.26 -2.24
C GLU A 214 -3.06 19.73 -1.99
N ARG A 215 -2.28 20.43 -1.17
CA ARG A 215 -2.45 21.88 -0.93
C ARG A 215 -2.34 22.69 -2.22
N ARG A 216 -1.35 22.39 -3.08
CA ARG A 216 -1.18 23.07 -4.38
C ARG A 216 -2.41 22.85 -5.27
N ARG A 217 -2.94 21.63 -5.37
CA ARG A 217 -4.15 21.33 -6.15
C ARG A 217 -5.39 22.01 -5.57
N ALA A 218 -5.53 22.04 -4.26
CA ALA A 218 -6.62 22.76 -3.59
C ALA A 218 -6.57 24.27 -3.89
N ALA A 219 -5.39 24.89 -3.79
CA ALA A 219 -5.18 26.30 -4.12
C ALA A 219 -5.49 26.60 -5.60
N ALA A 220 -5.04 25.77 -6.54
CA ALA A 220 -5.33 25.94 -7.96
C ALA A 220 -6.83 25.87 -8.25
N ARG A 221 -7.56 24.97 -7.60
CA ARG A 221 -9.03 24.89 -7.71
C ARG A 221 -9.73 26.14 -7.16
N ALA A 222 -9.24 26.66 -6.03
CA ALA A 222 -9.81 27.88 -5.42
C ALA A 222 -9.59 29.15 -6.28
N HIS A 223 -8.52 29.19 -7.08
CA HIS A 223 -8.20 30.30 -7.97
C HIS A 223 -8.77 30.16 -9.39
N GLY A 224 -9.66 29.19 -9.63
CA GLY A 224 -10.36 29.05 -10.92
C GLY A 224 -9.48 28.68 -12.12
N VAL A 225 -8.25 28.20 -11.87
CA VAL A 225 -7.37 27.67 -12.94
C VAL A 225 -7.93 26.31 -13.34
N ASN A 226 -8.70 26.29 -14.43
CA ASN A 226 -9.20 25.07 -15.06
C ASN A 226 -8.03 24.35 -15.76
N ASP A 227 -7.21 23.61 -15.03
CA ASP A 227 -6.43 22.53 -15.63
C ASP A 227 -7.40 21.35 -15.86
N LYS A 228 -8.08 21.40 -17.00
CA LYS A 228 -8.70 20.21 -17.57
C LYS A 228 -7.61 19.46 -18.34
N PRO A 229 -7.22 18.25 -17.92
CA PRO A 229 -6.75 17.29 -18.89
C PRO A 229 -8.01 16.88 -19.70
N ASP A 230 -7.97 17.11 -20.99
CA ASP A 230 -8.97 16.57 -21.91
C ASP A 230 -9.06 15.05 -21.75
N ASN A 231 -10.28 14.54 -21.58
CA ASN A 231 -10.69 13.15 -21.40
C ASN A 231 -10.75 12.60 -19.97
N VAL A 232 -11.49 13.26 -19.08
CA VAL A 232 -12.22 12.56 -18.03
C VAL A 232 -13.65 12.40 -18.50
N VAL A 233 -13.96 11.27 -19.08
CA VAL A 233 -15.33 10.81 -19.31
C VAL A 233 -16.09 10.90 -17.99
N GLN A 234 -17.17 11.67 -18.03
CA GLN A 234 -18.09 11.90 -16.92
C GLN A 234 -18.63 10.56 -16.39
N ILE A 235 -18.04 10.04 -15.33
CA ILE A 235 -18.76 9.17 -14.40
C ILE A 235 -19.20 10.08 -13.23
N ARG A 236 -20.03 11.06 -13.57
CA ARG A 236 -20.87 11.79 -12.63
C ARG A 236 -22.31 11.59 -13.07
N LYS A 237 -22.82 10.36 -12.87
CA LYS A 237 -24.26 10.14 -12.72
C LYS A 237 -24.46 9.13 -11.60
N ALA A 238 -25.19 9.59 -10.58
CA ALA A 238 -25.76 8.86 -9.46
C ALA A 238 -24.80 8.45 -8.34
N ILE A 239 -24.14 9.42 -7.71
CA ILE A 239 -24.09 9.42 -6.25
C ILE A 239 -24.76 10.74 -5.87
N ASN A 240 -25.95 10.67 -5.34
CA ASN A 240 -26.51 11.76 -4.55
C ASN A 240 -25.48 12.03 -3.46
N VAL A 241 -24.77 13.17 -3.56
CA VAL A 241 -24.00 13.71 -2.43
C VAL A 241 -25.08 14.09 -1.42
N PRO A 242 -25.16 13.44 -0.26
CA PRO A 242 -26.02 13.94 0.80
C PRO A 242 -25.56 15.36 1.11
N ASP A 243 -26.50 16.24 1.33
CA ASP A 243 -26.33 17.54 1.94
C ASP A 243 -25.21 17.51 3.00
N GLU A 244 -24.36 18.56 3.06
CA GLU A 244 -23.20 18.60 3.96
C GLU A 244 -23.57 18.01 5.32
N SER A 245 -22.98 16.88 5.68
CA SER A 245 -23.41 16.14 6.86
C SER A 245 -23.23 17.02 8.10
N GLU A 246 -24.13 16.88 9.07
CA GLU A 246 -24.04 17.57 10.37
C GLU A 246 -22.63 17.47 10.98
N PHE A 247 -21.94 16.37 10.73
CA PHE A 247 -20.55 16.15 11.14
C PHE A 247 -19.54 17.04 10.41
N THR A 248 -19.76 17.40 9.16
CA THR A 248 -18.87 18.30 8.40
C THR A 248 -18.77 19.67 9.02
N HIS A 249 -19.91 20.28 9.34
CA HIS A 249 -19.96 21.56 10.05
C HIS A 249 -19.36 21.47 11.46
N PHE A 250 -19.64 20.37 12.15
CA PHE A 250 -19.13 20.16 13.49
C PHE A 250 -17.60 20.00 13.51
N VAL A 251 -17.02 19.18 12.61
CA VAL A 251 -15.56 19.03 12.48
C VAL A 251 -14.90 20.36 12.17
N ALA A 252 -15.45 21.14 11.24
CA ALA A 252 -14.93 22.46 10.90
C ALA A 252 -14.95 23.42 12.11
N SER A 253 -15.94 23.31 12.99
CA SER A 253 -16.00 24.11 14.23
C SER A 253 -14.95 23.69 15.26
N VAL A 254 -14.56 22.42 15.31
CA VAL A 254 -13.56 21.89 16.27
C VAL A 254 -12.14 22.19 15.82
N PHE A 255 -11.85 22.02 14.52
CA PHE A 255 -10.50 22.16 13.96
C PHE A 255 -10.24 23.50 13.27
N GLY A 256 -11.25 24.33 13.09
CA GLY A 256 -11.17 25.55 12.27
C GLY A 256 -11.26 25.27 10.75
N HIS A 257 -11.10 24.03 10.34
CA HIS A 257 -11.21 23.52 8.98
C HIS A 257 -11.37 21.98 9.04
N ILE A 258 -11.69 21.33 7.93
CA ILE A 258 -11.65 19.87 7.87
C ILE A 258 -10.21 19.45 7.57
N PRO A 259 -9.53 18.71 8.48
CA PRO A 259 -8.19 18.20 8.22
C PRO A 259 -8.12 17.36 6.96
N SER A 260 -7.01 17.49 6.21
CA SER A 260 -6.81 16.73 4.97
C SER A 260 -6.87 15.22 5.22
N GLY A 261 -7.65 14.52 4.40
CA GLY A 261 -7.85 13.07 4.51
C GLY A 261 -8.82 12.64 5.61
N MET A 262 -9.37 13.55 6.39
CA MET A 262 -10.39 13.23 7.38
C MET A 262 -11.74 12.98 6.72
N ASN A 263 -12.35 11.85 7.04
CA ASN A 263 -13.78 11.63 6.84
C ASN A 263 -14.53 12.15 8.08
N ALA A 264 -15.28 13.25 7.91
CA ALA A 264 -15.97 13.90 9.01
C ALA A 264 -17.02 13.00 9.68
N GLU A 265 -17.68 12.14 8.92
CA GLU A 265 -18.66 11.19 9.44
C GLU A 265 -18.00 10.11 10.31
N ASP A 266 -16.91 9.50 9.83
CA ASP A 266 -16.19 8.47 10.58
C ASP A 266 -15.56 9.05 11.85
N TRP A 267 -15.02 10.28 11.78
CA TRP A 267 -14.50 10.98 12.94
C TRP A 267 -15.62 11.30 13.94
N GLY A 268 -16.77 11.78 13.47
CA GLY A 268 -17.94 12.10 14.32
C GLY A 268 -18.52 10.86 15.00
N LYS A 269 -18.63 9.74 14.28
CA LYS A 269 -19.02 8.45 14.84
C LYS A 269 -18.00 7.97 15.88
N GLY A 270 -16.70 8.07 15.58
CA GLY A 270 -15.63 7.73 16.50
C GLY A 270 -15.71 8.55 17.80
N ARG A 271 -15.99 9.84 17.68
CA ARG A 271 -16.23 10.74 18.83
C ARG A 271 -17.42 10.33 19.67
N THR A 272 -18.51 9.85 19.04
CA THR A 272 -19.70 9.33 19.69
C THR A 272 -19.38 8.03 20.42
N PHE A 273 -18.74 7.07 19.76
CA PHE A 273 -18.29 5.83 20.38
C PHE A 273 -17.39 6.13 21.59
N HIS A 274 -16.42 7.04 21.44
CA HIS A 274 -15.51 7.41 22.52
C HIS A 274 -16.26 7.97 23.74
N LYS A 275 -17.35 8.68 23.54
CA LYS A 275 -18.19 9.22 24.62
C LYS A 275 -19.09 8.15 25.25
N ASP A 276 -19.83 7.39 24.42
CA ASP A 276 -20.99 6.63 24.85
C ASP A 276 -20.69 5.11 24.98
N GLY A 277 -19.60 4.62 24.37
CA GLY A 277 -19.29 3.19 24.29
C GLY A 277 -20.11 2.49 23.22
N LEU A 278 -20.07 1.16 23.24
CA LEU A 278 -20.97 0.35 22.43
C LEU A 278 -22.39 0.46 23.00
N THR A 279 -23.35 0.75 22.14
CA THR A 279 -24.77 0.96 22.52
C THR A 279 -25.67 -0.17 22.02
N GLY A 280 -25.11 -1.14 21.27
CA GLY A 280 -25.85 -2.27 20.72
C GLY A 280 -24.94 -3.40 20.25
N PRO A 281 -25.52 -4.55 19.90
CA PRO A 281 -24.79 -5.70 19.39
C PRO A 281 -24.19 -5.40 18.00
N SER A 282 -23.13 -6.10 17.64
CA SER A 282 -22.45 -6.04 16.31
C SER A 282 -21.81 -4.70 15.96
N GLN A 283 -21.67 -3.76 16.90
CA GLN A 283 -21.05 -2.46 16.66
C GLN A 283 -19.52 -2.46 16.79
N ARG A 284 -18.91 -3.54 17.28
CA ARG A 284 -17.46 -3.57 17.58
C ARG A 284 -16.58 -3.21 16.40
N ALA A 285 -16.81 -3.83 15.25
CA ALA A 285 -15.99 -3.58 14.06
C ALA A 285 -16.11 -2.13 13.56
N GLU A 286 -17.32 -1.56 13.56
CA GLU A 286 -17.55 -0.17 13.22
C GLU A 286 -16.89 0.77 14.26
N ALA A 287 -17.01 0.44 15.54
CA ALA A 287 -16.40 1.22 16.61
C ALA A 287 -14.87 1.24 16.50
N ILE A 288 -14.21 0.10 16.24
CA ILE A 288 -12.76 0.02 16.02
C ILE A 288 -12.36 0.92 14.86
N PHE A 289 -13.05 0.82 13.73
CA PHE A 289 -12.78 1.62 12.55
C PHE A 289 -12.93 3.13 12.81
N CYS A 290 -14.06 3.53 13.37
CA CYS A 290 -14.34 4.95 13.67
C CYS A 290 -13.45 5.51 14.79
N LEU A 291 -13.15 4.73 15.82
CA LEU A 291 -12.21 5.11 16.89
C LEU A 291 -10.77 5.25 16.36
N SER A 292 -10.35 4.36 15.47
CA SER A 292 -9.05 4.50 14.81
C SER A 292 -8.94 5.83 14.07
N HIS A 293 -10.00 6.23 13.37
CA HIS A 293 -10.06 7.52 12.68
C HIS A 293 -10.10 8.70 13.66
N TYR A 294 -10.87 8.59 14.71
CA TYR A 294 -10.99 9.62 15.76
C TYR A 294 -9.68 9.84 16.52
N PHE A 295 -9.01 8.77 16.96
CA PHE A 295 -7.72 8.87 17.62
C PHE A 295 -6.60 9.35 16.67
N PHE A 296 -6.68 9.01 15.37
CA PHE A 296 -5.69 9.45 14.39
C PHE A 296 -5.61 10.98 14.32
N TYR A 297 -6.75 11.67 14.27
CA TYR A 297 -6.81 13.13 14.19
C TYR A 297 -6.86 13.80 15.56
N GLY A 298 -7.19 13.06 16.60
CA GLY A 298 -7.43 13.62 17.92
C GLY A 298 -8.71 14.45 18.00
N ASP A 299 -8.89 15.14 19.12
CA ASP A 299 -10.01 16.06 19.35
C ASP A 299 -9.55 17.25 20.19
N PRO A 300 -9.21 18.38 19.57
CA PRO A 300 -8.76 19.58 20.28
C PRO A 300 -9.77 20.07 21.33
N SER A 301 -11.07 19.90 21.07
CA SER A 301 -12.13 20.34 22.00
C SER A 301 -12.20 19.51 23.29
N ARG A 302 -11.54 18.34 23.30
CA ARG A 302 -11.46 17.42 24.45
C ARG A 302 -10.05 17.22 24.97
N ASN A 303 -9.09 18.03 24.50
CA ASN A 303 -7.66 17.88 24.80
C ASN A 303 -7.12 16.47 24.47
N LEU A 304 -7.68 15.81 23.45
CA LEU A 304 -7.22 14.53 22.96
C LEU A 304 -6.18 14.77 21.87
N PRO A 305 -4.89 14.44 22.11
CA PRO A 305 -3.85 14.62 21.10
C PRO A 305 -4.05 13.65 19.91
N PRO A 306 -3.64 14.03 18.69
CA PRO A 306 -3.67 13.14 17.55
C PRO A 306 -2.64 12.02 17.71
N LEU A 307 -3.07 10.78 17.48
CA LEU A 307 -2.23 9.59 17.36
C LEU A 307 -2.10 9.23 15.88
N GLY A 308 -1.55 10.17 15.10
CA GLY A 308 -1.40 10.06 13.66
C GLY A 308 -0.34 9.05 13.20
N TYR A 309 0.31 9.36 12.10
CA TYR A 309 1.37 8.50 11.53
C TYR A 309 2.55 8.33 12.49
N GLY A 310 3.03 7.09 12.59
CA GLY A 310 4.14 6.73 13.47
C GLY A 310 3.74 6.46 14.92
N LEU A 311 2.45 6.54 15.25
CA LEU A 311 1.89 6.25 16.57
C LEU A 311 0.80 5.16 16.49
N GLU A 312 0.99 4.18 15.57
CA GLU A 312 0.05 3.10 15.33
C GLU A 312 -0.13 2.21 16.57
N GLU A 313 0.97 1.92 17.27
CA GLU A 313 0.94 1.08 18.48
C GLU A 313 0.20 1.77 19.61
N GLU A 314 0.45 3.06 19.82
CA GLU A 314 -0.25 3.88 20.82
C GLU A 314 -1.74 4.00 20.49
N ARG A 315 -2.07 4.14 19.19
CA ARG A 315 -3.46 4.19 18.74
C ARG A 315 -4.17 2.85 18.94
N SER A 316 -3.53 1.73 18.59
CA SER A 316 -4.03 0.39 18.83
C SER A 316 -4.24 0.13 20.31
N PHE A 317 -3.28 0.52 21.14
CA PHE A 317 -3.38 0.41 22.58
C PHE A 317 -4.57 1.23 23.14
N ALA A 318 -4.71 2.49 22.71
CA ALA A 318 -5.81 3.35 23.12
C ALA A 318 -7.18 2.78 22.74
N ILE A 319 -7.30 2.13 21.57
CA ILE A 319 -8.55 1.49 21.13
C ILE A 319 -8.84 0.25 21.98
N LYS A 320 -7.81 -0.56 22.29
CA LYS A 320 -7.96 -1.74 23.16
C LYS A 320 -8.43 -1.36 24.55
N GLU A 321 -7.74 -0.45 25.21
CA GLU A 321 -8.14 0.07 26.53
C GLU A 321 -9.56 0.64 26.50
N TYR A 322 -9.89 1.37 25.45
CA TYR A 322 -11.22 1.94 25.29
C TYR A 322 -12.28 0.84 25.19
N LEU A 323 -12.07 -0.18 24.37
CA LEU A 323 -13.03 -1.28 24.19
C LEU A 323 -13.20 -2.07 25.49
N GLU A 324 -12.13 -2.36 26.20
CA GLU A 324 -12.19 -3.04 27.50
C GLU A 324 -13.01 -2.25 28.54
N ALA A 325 -12.84 -0.94 28.54
CA ALA A 325 -13.55 -0.07 29.48
C ALA A 325 -15.00 0.26 29.08
N ARG A 326 -15.32 0.22 27.79
CA ARG A 326 -16.56 0.79 27.23
C ARG A 326 -17.34 -0.12 26.28
N HIS A 327 -17.09 -1.44 26.29
CA HIS A 327 -17.90 -2.38 25.49
C HIS A 327 -19.35 -2.53 26.02
N ASN A 328 -19.62 -2.09 27.25
CA ASN A 328 -20.95 -2.05 27.86
C ASN A 328 -21.73 -3.39 27.80
N GLY A 329 -21.00 -4.53 27.80
CA GLY A 329 -21.59 -5.87 27.70
C GLY A 329 -21.98 -6.30 26.28
N TYR A 330 -21.80 -5.45 25.27
CA TYR A 330 -22.16 -5.78 23.88
C TYR A 330 -21.06 -6.50 23.09
N SER A 331 -19.88 -6.70 23.67
CA SER A 331 -18.82 -7.53 23.11
C SER A 331 -18.69 -8.83 23.90
N VAL A 332 -19.27 -9.90 23.37
CA VAL A 332 -19.26 -11.23 24.01
C VAL A 332 -17.83 -11.76 24.17
N ASP A 333 -16.96 -11.48 23.22
CA ASP A 333 -15.59 -11.98 23.21
C ASP A 333 -14.74 -11.32 24.31
N ILE A 334 -14.96 -10.03 24.59
CA ILE A 334 -14.29 -9.32 25.69
C ILE A 334 -14.85 -9.83 27.05
N THR A 335 -16.15 -10.00 27.15
CA THR A 335 -16.78 -10.49 28.39
C THR A 335 -16.42 -11.94 28.71
N THR A 336 -16.12 -12.77 27.71
CA THR A 336 -15.73 -14.17 27.89
C THR A 336 -14.22 -14.40 27.94
N GLY A 337 -13.41 -13.35 27.82
CA GLY A 337 -11.94 -13.44 27.86
C GLY A 337 -11.32 -14.21 26.69
N ARG A 338 -12.01 -14.28 25.53
CA ARG A 338 -11.45 -14.87 24.32
C ARG A 338 -10.45 -13.90 23.68
N ALA A 339 -9.23 -14.38 23.44
CA ALA A 339 -8.11 -13.61 22.90
C ALA A 339 -8.39 -12.97 21.54
N ASP A 340 -9.28 -13.54 20.73
CA ASP A 340 -9.62 -13.09 19.38
C ASP A 340 -10.22 -11.66 19.30
N ALA A 341 -10.72 -11.14 20.43
CA ALA A 341 -11.31 -9.81 20.47
C ALA A 341 -10.26 -8.68 20.43
N VAL A 342 -9.06 -8.97 20.90
CA VAL A 342 -7.95 -8.03 21.04
C VAL A 342 -7.13 -7.98 19.75
N ASP A 343 -7.02 -9.09 19.04
CA ASP A 343 -6.23 -9.23 17.81
C ASP A 343 -6.82 -8.51 16.58
N GLN A 344 -8.04 -7.99 16.66
CA GLN A 344 -8.69 -7.24 15.56
C GLN A 344 -8.28 -5.77 15.50
N VAL A 345 -7.56 -5.28 16.51
CA VAL A 345 -7.10 -3.88 16.58
C VAL A 345 -5.69 -3.72 15.99
N ASP A 346 -4.90 -4.81 15.95
CA ASP A 346 -3.60 -4.88 15.31
C ASP A 346 -3.77 -5.24 13.81
#